data_ebd52a00e6f3e34ae467baf3dd3fc6a2
#
_entry.id   ebd52a00e6f3e34ae467baf3dd3fc6a2
#
_cell.length_a   1.000
_cell.length_b   1.000
_cell.length_c   1.000
_cell.angle_alpha   90.00
_cell.angle_beta   90.00
_cell.angle_gamma   90.00
#
_symmetry.space_group_name_H-M   'P 1'
#
loop_
_entity.id
_entity.type
_entity.pdbx_description
1 polymer ?
#
loop_
_entity_poly.entity_id
_entity_poly.type
_entity_poly.pdbx_seq_one_letter_code
_entity_poly.pdbx_strand_id
1 'polypeptide(L)'
;MANWPRCMLKHVIGGWILIGWSLGSMALAQNPRVLLETTKGDIEVELFEKEAPVTVANFLSYVKKGHYDGTIFHRVIDNFVVQGGGMTADMKEKPTSDPIENEAGNGLKNERMTLSMARTSAPHSATSQFYINLKYNRPLDRKYSQDNFGYCVFGKVIKGEEVVDQIAKVKTGRVKGNGDVPLEPITLKKAMILEGAAAAPVADTPKDSPQKDK
;
A
#
# COMPACT_ATOMS: atom_id res chain seq x y z
N MET A 1 60.01 -34.27 -68.36
CA MET A 1 58.72 -34.91 -68.04
C MET A 1 58.58 -34.93 -66.54
N ALA A 2 57.92 -34.00 -65.98
CA ALA A 2 57.75 -33.95 -64.54
C ALA A 2 56.28 -33.62 -64.23
N ASN A 3 55.58 -34.60 -63.67
CA ASN A 3 54.22 -34.51 -63.19
C ASN A 3 54.16 -33.77 -61.86
N TRP A 4 53.36 -32.71 -61.75
CA TRP A 4 53.03 -32.06 -60.49
C TRP A 4 51.61 -32.45 -60.07
N PRO A 5 51.40 -32.82 -58.78
CA PRO A 5 50.08 -33.16 -58.33
C PRO A 5 49.38 -31.86 -57.86
N ARG A 6 48.09 -31.75 -58.20
CA ARG A 6 47.16 -30.70 -57.76
C ARG A 6 46.87 -30.81 -56.27
N CYS A 7 47.21 -29.75 -55.49
CA CYS A 7 46.83 -29.60 -54.12
C CYS A 7 45.40 -29.09 -54.06
N MET A 8 44.48 -29.88 -53.48
CA MET A 8 43.10 -29.46 -53.19
C MET A 8 43.07 -28.58 -51.93
N LEU A 9 42.69 -27.33 -52.13
CA LEU A 9 42.45 -26.37 -51.02
C LEU A 9 41.04 -26.63 -50.42
N LYS A 10 40.98 -27.24 -49.23
CA LYS A 10 39.74 -27.41 -48.46
C LYS A 10 39.36 -26.08 -47.81
N HIS A 11 38.24 -25.53 -48.26
CA HIS A 11 37.65 -24.37 -47.62
C HIS A 11 37.01 -24.81 -46.28
N VAL A 12 37.56 -24.36 -45.17
CA VAL A 12 36.96 -24.45 -43.84
C VAL A 12 36.02 -23.25 -43.68
N ILE A 13 34.72 -23.49 -43.79
CA ILE A 13 33.69 -22.48 -43.49
C ILE A 13 33.58 -22.42 -41.98
N GLY A 14 34.22 -21.42 -41.37
CA GLY A 14 34.05 -21.08 -39.94
C GLY A 14 32.69 -20.45 -39.73
N GLY A 15 31.76 -21.20 -39.13
CA GLY A 15 30.49 -20.68 -38.70
C GLY A 15 30.67 -19.80 -37.45
N TRP A 16 30.41 -18.51 -37.58
CA TRP A 16 30.32 -17.59 -36.45
C TRP A 16 28.94 -17.75 -35.78
N ILE A 17 28.92 -18.37 -34.62
CA ILE A 17 27.72 -18.41 -33.79
C ILE A 17 27.61 -17.04 -33.07
N LEU A 18 26.72 -16.21 -33.58
CA LEU A 18 26.32 -14.98 -32.88
C LEU A 18 25.47 -15.36 -31.66
N ILE A 19 26.09 -15.41 -30.48
CA ILE A 19 25.37 -15.52 -29.23
C ILE A 19 24.76 -14.13 -28.96
N GLY A 20 23.49 -13.99 -29.35
CA GLY A 20 22.68 -12.81 -29.01
C GLY A 20 22.45 -12.76 -27.51
N TRP A 21 23.13 -11.87 -26.82
CA TRP A 21 22.77 -11.49 -25.45
C TRP A 21 21.47 -10.68 -25.51
N SER A 22 20.35 -11.32 -25.19
CA SER A 22 19.12 -10.59 -24.92
C SER A 22 19.31 -9.86 -23.58
N LEU A 23 19.56 -8.57 -23.65
CA LEU A 23 19.47 -7.68 -22.50
C LEU A 23 17.99 -7.63 -22.10
N GLY A 24 17.58 -8.55 -21.24
CA GLY A 24 16.29 -8.46 -20.58
C GLY A 24 16.25 -7.13 -19.81
N SER A 25 15.46 -6.17 -20.27
CA SER A 25 15.16 -4.97 -19.50
C SER A 25 14.55 -5.43 -18.18
N MET A 26 15.30 -5.34 -17.09
CA MET A 26 14.74 -5.39 -15.74
C MET A 26 13.88 -4.14 -15.58
N ALA A 27 12.59 -4.25 -15.86
CA ALA A 27 11.63 -3.24 -15.46
C ALA A 27 11.71 -3.13 -13.94
N LEU A 28 12.19 -2.01 -13.43
CA LEU A 28 12.10 -1.69 -12.01
C LEU A 28 10.60 -1.73 -11.67
N ALA A 29 10.22 -2.64 -10.79
CA ALA A 29 8.84 -2.73 -10.32
C ALA A 29 8.49 -1.36 -9.69
N GLN A 30 7.54 -0.68 -10.31
CA GLN A 30 7.03 0.59 -9.77
C GLN A 30 6.13 0.28 -8.57
N ASN A 31 6.22 1.11 -7.54
CA ASN A 31 5.30 1.02 -6.41
C ASN A 31 3.84 1.08 -6.86
N PRO A 32 2.96 0.24 -6.32
CA PRO A 32 1.53 0.29 -6.61
C PRO A 32 0.94 1.65 -6.28
N ARG A 33 -0.02 2.10 -7.11
CA ARG A 33 -0.75 3.35 -6.89
C ARG A 33 -2.23 3.08 -6.77
N VAL A 34 -2.89 3.85 -5.91
CA VAL A 34 -4.33 3.76 -5.69
C VAL A 34 -4.95 5.15 -5.77
N LEU A 35 -6.05 5.26 -6.51
CA LEU A 35 -6.91 6.43 -6.51
C LEU A 35 -8.00 6.25 -5.47
N LEU A 36 -8.15 7.23 -4.59
CA LEU A 36 -9.22 7.36 -3.61
C LEU A 36 -10.15 8.49 -4.05
N GLU A 37 -11.28 8.15 -4.68
CA GLU A 37 -12.30 9.13 -5.06
C GLU A 37 -13.13 9.51 -3.84
N THR A 38 -13.12 10.77 -3.44
CA THR A 38 -13.87 11.23 -2.27
C THR A 38 -14.95 12.24 -2.64
N THR A 39 -15.83 12.57 -1.69
CA THR A 39 -16.81 13.66 -1.86
C THR A 39 -16.18 15.05 -1.85
N LYS A 40 -14.89 15.16 -1.50
CA LYS A 40 -14.13 16.44 -1.48
C LYS A 40 -13.13 16.56 -2.63
N GLY A 41 -12.95 15.50 -3.43
CA GLY A 41 -12.01 15.41 -4.54
C GLY A 41 -11.21 14.12 -4.49
N ASP A 42 -10.31 13.96 -5.43
CA ASP A 42 -9.51 12.76 -5.63
C ASP A 42 -8.17 12.86 -4.93
N ILE A 43 -7.73 11.73 -4.35
CA ILE A 43 -6.44 11.59 -3.68
C ILE A 43 -5.73 10.40 -4.32
N GLU A 44 -4.56 10.61 -4.94
CA GLU A 44 -3.73 9.54 -5.46
C GLU A 44 -2.63 9.21 -4.44
N VAL A 45 -2.48 7.93 -4.11
CA VAL A 45 -1.50 7.44 -3.16
C VAL A 45 -0.55 6.45 -3.82
N GLU A 46 0.73 6.54 -3.48
CA GLU A 46 1.76 5.55 -3.80
C GLU A 46 2.00 4.67 -2.59
N LEU A 47 2.09 3.35 -2.79
CA LEU A 47 2.25 2.36 -1.72
C LEU A 47 3.67 1.82 -1.71
N PHE A 48 4.27 1.70 -0.54
CA PHE A 48 5.66 1.26 -0.34
C PHE A 48 5.73 -0.26 -0.17
N GLU A 49 5.52 -1.00 -1.28
CA GLU A 49 5.42 -2.47 -1.27
C GLU A 49 6.70 -3.14 -0.76
N LYS A 50 7.86 -2.56 -1.06
CA LYS A 50 9.14 -3.09 -0.60
C LYS A 50 9.34 -2.95 0.91
N GLU A 51 8.92 -1.83 1.49
CA GLU A 51 9.10 -1.49 2.91
C GLU A 51 7.99 -2.07 3.80
N ALA A 52 6.79 -2.30 3.25
CA ALA A 52 5.64 -2.79 3.99
C ALA A 52 4.81 -3.80 3.17
N PRO A 53 5.39 -4.94 2.75
CA PRO A 53 4.75 -5.87 1.82
C PRO A 53 3.45 -6.47 2.34
N VAL A 54 3.38 -6.85 3.61
CA VAL A 54 2.16 -7.42 4.22
C VAL A 54 1.06 -6.36 4.29
N THR A 55 1.40 -5.16 4.72
CA THR A 55 0.47 -4.03 4.85
C THR A 55 -0.07 -3.59 3.49
N VAL A 56 0.81 -3.47 2.49
CA VAL A 56 0.42 -3.09 1.12
C VAL A 56 -0.48 -4.17 0.50
N ALA A 57 -0.11 -5.46 0.62
CA ALA A 57 -0.94 -6.55 0.12
C ALA A 57 -2.33 -6.55 0.77
N ASN A 58 -2.42 -6.35 2.09
CA ASN A 58 -3.67 -6.22 2.83
C ASN A 58 -4.52 -5.04 2.31
N PHE A 59 -3.93 -3.85 2.20
CA PHE A 59 -4.63 -2.66 1.70
C PHE A 59 -5.16 -2.88 0.27
N LEU A 60 -4.34 -3.40 -0.64
CA LEU A 60 -4.73 -3.72 -2.02
C LEU A 60 -5.83 -4.79 -2.09
N SER A 61 -5.82 -5.78 -1.17
CA SER A 61 -6.89 -6.77 -1.05
C SER A 61 -8.24 -6.10 -0.73
N TYR A 62 -8.27 -5.16 0.21
CA TYR A 62 -9.47 -4.38 0.53
C TYR A 62 -9.91 -3.49 -0.63
N VAL A 63 -8.98 -2.86 -1.35
CA VAL A 63 -9.29 -2.09 -2.58
C VAL A 63 -9.95 -2.99 -3.63
N LYS A 64 -9.34 -4.15 -3.93
CA LYS A 64 -9.88 -5.12 -4.91
C LYS A 64 -11.27 -5.65 -4.54
N LYS A 65 -11.55 -5.81 -3.25
CA LYS A 65 -12.86 -6.26 -2.74
C LYS A 65 -13.92 -5.14 -2.70
N GLY A 66 -13.58 -3.88 -3.06
CA GLY A 66 -14.46 -2.73 -2.92
C GLY A 66 -14.83 -2.41 -1.45
N HIS A 67 -14.01 -2.86 -0.49
CA HIS A 67 -14.29 -2.65 0.92
C HIS A 67 -14.37 -1.16 1.28
N TYR A 68 -13.51 -0.36 0.68
CA TYR A 68 -13.44 1.08 0.97
C TYR A 68 -14.60 1.88 0.38
N ASP A 69 -15.30 1.34 -0.63
CA ASP A 69 -16.41 2.03 -1.30
C ASP A 69 -17.53 2.27 -0.31
N GLY A 70 -17.97 3.53 -0.20
CA GLY A 70 -19.00 3.99 0.74
C GLY A 70 -18.52 4.14 2.20
N THR A 71 -17.23 3.89 2.50
CA THR A 71 -16.69 4.23 3.84
C THR A 71 -16.48 5.74 3.96
N ILE A 72 -16.34 6.21 5.20
CA ILE A 72 -16.11 7.64 5.50
C ILE A 72 -14.76 7.84 6.19
N PHE A 73 -14.26 9.07 6.10
CA PHE A 73 -13.27 9.55 7.05
C PHE A 73 -13.98 9.88 8.36
N HIS A 74 -13.99 8.92 9.29
CA HIS A 74 -14.78 8.96 10.50
C HIS A 74 -14.10 9.67 11.68
N ARG A 75 -12.82 10.02 11.54
CA ARG A 75 -12.06 10.77 12.56
C ARG A 75 -11.10 11.73 11.87
N VAL A 76 -11.28 13.02 12.13
CA VAL A 76 -10.46 14.09 11.58
C VAL A 76 -10.01 15.01 12.70
N ILE A 77 -8.71 15.08 12.94
CA ILE A 77 -8.11 15.99 13.91
C ILE A 77 -7.13 16.88 13.16
N ASP A 78 -7.48 18.17 13.07
CA ASP A 78 -6.61 19.16 12.42
C ASP A 78 -5.20 19.12 13.02
N ASN A 79 -4.20 19.28 12.14
CA ASN A 79 -2.79 19.23 12.53
C ASN A 79 -2.38 17.91 13.22
N PHE A 80 -3.11 16.82 12.97
CA PHE A 80 -2.75 15.47 13.43
C PHE A 80 -2.99 14.45 12.35
N VAL A 81 -4.22 13.93 12.16
CA VAL A 81 -4.53 12.88 11.18
C VAL A 81 -5.94 13.02 10.58
N VAL A 82 -6.12 12.44 9.38
CA VAL A 82 -7.41 12.13 8.76
C VAL A 82 -7.52 10.60 8.68
N GLN A 83 -8.41 9.99 9.45
CA GLN A 83 -8.56 8.54 9.57
C GLN A 83 -9.87 8.04 8.94
N GLY A 84 -9.79 6.96 8.18
CA GLY A 84 -10.93 6.36 7.50
C GLY A 84 -10.76 4.86 7.22
N GLY A 85 -11.58 4.34 6.30
CA GLY A 85 -11.44 2.97 5.76
C GLY A 85 -12.10 1.86 6.57
N GLY A 86 -12.87 2.16 7.61
CA GLY A 86 -13.52 1.12 8.43
C GLY A 86 -15.00 1.32 8.67
N MET A 87 -15.52 2.55 8.57
CA MET A 87 -16.88 2.87 8.96
C MET A 87 -17.71 3.42 7.79
N THR A 88 -18.99 3.11 7.81
CA THR A 88 -20.02 3.69 6.93
C THR A 88 -20.54 5.02 7.47
N ALA A 89 -21.30 5.76 6.66
CA ALA A 89 -21.84 7.08 7.07
C ALA A 89 -22.76 7.01 8.30
N ASP A 90 -23.38 5.86 8.57
CA ASP A 90 -24.17 5.62 9.77
C ASP A 90 -23.34 5.12 10.97
N MET A 91 -22.00 5.24 10.87
CA MET A 91 -21.02 4.88 11.91
C MET A 91 -21.04 3.39 12.28
N LYS A 92 -21.42 2.51 11.34
CA LYS A 92 -21.26 1.07 11.49
C LYS A 92 -19.93 0.62 10.94
N GLU A 93 -19.26 -0.23 11.70
CA GLU A 93 -18.01 -0.86 11.23
C GLU A 93 -18.29 -1.90 10.15
N LYS A 94 -17.51 -1.85 9.06
CA LYS A 94 -17.58 -2.88 8.01
C LYS A 94 -16.82 -4.13 8.46
N PRO A 95 -17.30 -5.33 8.12
CA PRO A 95 -16.60 -6.57 8.42
C PRO A 95 -15.19 -6.58 7.83
N THR A 96 -14.21 -7.07 8.59
CA THR A 96 -12.80 -7.12 8.19
C THR A 96 -12.31 -8.56 8.08
N SER A 97 -11.19 -8.75 7.38
CA SER A 97 -10.40 -9.97 7.43
C SER A 97 -9.58 -10.02 8.73
N ASP A 98 -8.84 -11.11 8.94
CA ASP A 98 -7.94 -11.25 10.09
C ASP A 98 -6.93 -10.10 10.17
N PRO A 99 -6.51 -9.72 11.38
CA PRO A 99 -5.48 -8.71 11.59
C PRO A 99 -4.14 -9.11 10.97
N ILE A 100 -3.33 -8.11 10.63
CA ILE A 100 -1.99 -8.28 10.06
C ILE A 100 -0.88 -7.95 11.04
N GLU A 101 0.32 -8.44 10.76
CA GLU A 101 1.54 -8.06 11.48
C GLU A 101 1.84 -6.56 11.29
N ASN A 102 2.35 -5.94 12.35
CA ASN A 102 2.76 -4.54 12.33
C ASN A 102 4.19 -4.39 11.79
N GLU A 103 4.31 -3.83 10.59
CA GLU A 103 5.59 -3.59 9.94
C GLU A 103 6.22 -2.20 10.24
N ALA A 104 5.84 -1.54 11.35
CA ALA A 104 6.38 -0.22 11.71
C ALA A 104 7.90 -0.20 12.03
N GLY A 105 8.55 -1.38 11.97
CA GLY A 105 10.00 -1.52 12.00
C GLY A 105 10.70 -1.22 10.68
N ASN A 106 9.97 -0.85 9.64
CA ASN A 106 10.47 -0.65 8.28
C ASN A 106 11.33 0.63 8.07
N GLY A 107 11.52 1.43 9.11
CA GLY A 107 12.34 2.64 9.07
C GLY A 107 11.63 3.89 8.54
N LEU A 108 10.40 3.76 8.04
CA LEU A 108 9.60 4.88 7.58
C LEU A 108 9.04 5.68 8.77
N LYS A 109 8.80 6.98 8.54
CA LYS A 109 8.32 7.90 9.56
C LYS A 109 6.91 8.37 9.23
N ASN A 110 6.14 8.68 10.28
CA ASN A 110 4.80 9.28 10.16
C ASN A 110 4.91 10.76 9.77
N GLU A 111 5.54 11.05 8.64
CA GLU A 111 5.71 12.38 8.08
C GLU A 111 4.40 12.88 7.44
N ARG A 112 4.31 14.20 7.20
CA ARG A 112 3.13 14.78 6.51
C ARG A 112 2.85 14.06 5.20
N MET A 113 1.57 13.82 4.93
CA MET A 113 1.03 13.11 3.75
C MET A 113 1.41 11.63 3.65
N THR A 114 2.04 11.01 4.64
CA THR A 114 2.19 9.56 4.67
C THR A 114 0.91 8.86 5.13
N LEU A 115 0.68 7.65 4.59
CA LEU A 115 -0.39 6.75 5.01
C LEU A 115 0.13 5.74 6.01
N SER A 116 -0.61 5.54 7.09
CA SER A 116 -0.27 4.56 8.13
C SER A 116 -1.49 3.76 8.55
N MET A 117 -1.26 2.50 8.99
CA MET A 117 -2.34 1.64 9.47
C MET A 117 -2.80 2.07 10.87
N ALA A 118 -4.10 2.23 11.02
CA ALA A 118 -4.71 2.34 12.33
C ALA A 118 -4.79 0.95 12.99
N ARG A 119 -4.70 0.92 14.33
CA ARG A 119 -4.77 -0.30 15.12
C ARG A 119 -5.32 -0.02 16.52
N THR A 120 -5.69 -1.04 17.25
CA THR A 120 -6.02 -0.96 18.67
C THR A 120 -4.74 -0.88 19.54
N SER A 121 -4.86 -1.03 20.84
CA SER A 121 -3.70 -1.13 21.75
C SER A 121 -2.84 -2.39 21.47
N ALA A 122 -3.42 -3.44 20.88
CA ALA A 122 -2.67 -4.62 20.48
C ALA A 122 -1.79 -4.28 19.24
N PRO A 123 -0.48 -4.58 19.25
CA PRO A 123 0.44 -4.19 18.20
C PRO A 123 0.09 -4.74 16.81
N HIS A 124 -0.35 -5.99 16.74
CA HIS A 124 -0.69 -6.73 15.52
C HIS A 124 -2.21 -6.83 15.34
N SER A 125 -2.92 -5.69 15.42
CA SER A 125 -4.39 -5.63 15.33
C SER A 125 -4.91 -4.79 14.15
N ALA A 126 -4.04 -4.34 13.27
CA ALA A 126 -4.43 -3.58 12.10
C ALA A 126 -5.23 -4.46 11.12
N THR A 127 -6.31 -3.90 10.55
CA THR A 127 -7.15 -4.59 9.56
C THR A 127 -7.33 -3.71 8.32
N SER A 128 -8.43 -2.94 8.20
CA SER A 128 -8.74 -2.09 7.04
C SER A 128 -8.51 -0.61 7.27
N GLN A 129 -8.57 -0.15 8.52
CA GLN A 129 -8.51 1.28 8.82
C GLN A 129 -7.12 1.86 8.63
N PHE A 130 -7.05 3.02 8.00
CA PHE A 130 -5.82 3.77 7.78
C PHE A 130 -6.00 5.24 8.12
N TYR A 131 -4.89 5.96 8.25
CA TYR A 131 -4.93 7.41 8.38
C TYR A 131 -3.85 8.08 7.51
N ILE A 132 -4.11 9.34 7.17
CA ILE A 132 -3.16 10.24 6.50
C ILE A 132 -2.63 11.21 7.54
N ASN A 133 -1.32 11.32 7.65
CA ASN A 133 -0.65 12.24 8.57
C ASN A 133 -0.72 13.67 8.05
N LEU A 134 -1.20 14.62 8.86
CA LEU A 134 -1.28 16.04 8.51
C LEU A 134 -0.01 16.83 8.86
N LYS A 135 0.85 16.25 9.68
CA LYS A 135 2.18 16.75 10.02
C LYS A 135 3.11 15.58 10.32
N TYR A 136 4.35 15.86 10.70
CA TYR A 136 5.22 14.84 11.27
C TYR A 136 4.73 14.47 12.69
N ASN A 137 4.19 13.29 12.81
CA ASN A 137 3.66 12.72 14.05
C ASN A 137 4.71 11.80 14.71
N ARG A 138 5.83 12.38 15.16
CA ARG A 138 6.96 11.64 15.75
C ARG A 138 6.56 10.61 16.83
N PRO A 139 5.59 10.85 17.72
CA PRO A 139 5.18 9.85 18.72
C PRO A 139 4.53 8.60 18.14
N LEU A 140 4.17 8.59 16.84
CA LEU A 140 3.61 7.43 16.15
C LEU A 140 4.70 6.55 15.52
N ASP A 141 5.94 7.04 15.39
CA ASP A 141 7.07 6.25 14.91
C ASP A 141 7.48 5.23 15.97
N ARG A 142 7.84 4.00 15.54
CA ARG A 142 8.22 2.92 16.44
C ARG A 142 9.25 3.33 17.49
N LYS A 143 10.26 4.09 17.07
CA LYS A 143 11.36 4.54 17.96
C LYS A 143 10.88 5.44 19.11
N TYR A 144 9.78 6.15 18.92
CA TYR A 144 9.31 7.19 19.85
C TYR A 144 7.91 6.91 20.41
N SER A 145 7.29 5.81 20.00
CA SER A 145 5.98 5.40 20.50
C SER A 145 6.09 4.86 21.92
N GLN A 146 5.07 5.12 22.73
CA GLN A 146 5.03 4.68 24.12
C GLN A 146 4.99 3.17 24.29
N ASP A 147 4.45 2.45 23.29
CA ASP A 147 4.31 1.01 23.29
C ASP A 147 5.49 0.27 22.61
N ASN A 148 6.48 1.01 22.11
CA ASN A 148 7.65 0.51 21.36
C ASN A 148 7.31 -0.23 20.05
N PHE A 149 6.04 -0.19 19.60
CA PHE A 149 5.61 -0.80 18.33
C PHE A 149 5.35 0.24 17.25
N GLY A 150 4.76 1.39 17.60
CA GLY A 150 4.39 2.45 16.66
C GLY A 150 3.36 2.03 15.63
N TYR A 151 3.25 2.79 14.54
CA TYR A 151 2.27 2.64 13.48
C TYR A 151 2.97 2.52 12.14
N CYS A 152 2.62 1.48 11.37
CA CYS A 152 3.26 1.15 10.10
C CYS A 152 2.90 2.17 9.02
N VAL A 153 3.87 2.95 8.58
CA VAL A 153 3.77 3.73 7.35
C VAL A 153 3.92 2.78 6.16
N PHE A 154 2.98 2.86 5.20
CA PHE A 154 2.94 1.97 4.05
C PHE A 154 2.71 2.68 2.71
N GLY A 155 2.60 4.01 2.70
CA GLY A 155 2.42 4.79 1.47
C GLY A 155 2.44 6.29 1.74
N LYS A 156 2.23 7.06 0.68
CA LYS A 156 2.11 8.52 0.74
C LYS A 156 1.14 9.05 -0.31
N VAL A 157 0.54 10.19 -0.04
CA VAL A 157 -0.20 10.98 -1.02
C VAL A 157 0.79 11.56 -2.02
N ILE A 158 0.52 11.40 -3.32
CA ILE A 158 1.32 11.94 -4.41
C ILE A 158 0.55 12.95 -5.28
N LYS A 159 -0.80 12.95 -5.18
CA LYS A 159 -1.68 13.99 -5.74
C LYS A 159 -2.89 14.18 -4.83
N GLY A 160 -3.45 15.40 -4.81
CA GLY A 160 -4.63 15.71 -3.99
C GLY A 160 -4.28 16.07 -2.55
N GLU A 161 -3.06 16.58 -2.27
CA GLU A 161 -2.70 17.10 -0.93
C GLU A 161 -3.65 18.21 -0.50
N GLU A 162 -4.07 19.09 -1.43
CA GLU A 162 -5.05 20.15 -1.19
C GLU A 162 -6.43 19.60 -0.78
N VAL A 163 -6.81 18.42 -1.29
CA VAL A 163 -8.05 17.73 -0.89
C VAL A 163 -7.92 17.25 0.55
N VAL A 164 -6.77 16.65 0.91
CA VAL A 164 -6.49 16.23 2.29
C VAL A 164 -6.51 17.43 3.24
N ASP A 165 -5.92 18.56 2.85
CA ASP A 165 -5.93 19.79 3.65
C ASP A 165 -7.35 20.38 3.81
N GLN A 166 -8.19 20.29 2.76
CA GLN A 166 -9.61 20.65 2.87
C GLN A 166 -10.36 19.74 3.84
N ILE A 167 -10.11 18.41 3.77
CA ILE A 167 -10.70 17.46 4.72
C ILE A 167 -10.26 17.77 6.14
N ALA A 168 -9.00 18.13 6.36
CA ALA A 168 -8.46 18.46 7.68
C ALA A 168 -9.16 19.66 8.35
N LYS A 169 -9.77 20.56 7.58
CA LYS A 169 -10.40 21.81 8.06
C LYS A 169 -11.91 21.73 8.23
N VAL A 170 -12.55 20.58 8.01
CA VAL A 170 -13.98 20.46 8.18
C VAL A 170 -14.37 20.55 9.65
N LYS A 171 -15.60 20.98 9.91
CA LYS A 171 -16.16 21.00 11.26
C LYS A 171 -16.36 19.56 11.74
N THR A 172 -15.84 19.27 12.91
CA THR A 172 -16.00 17.97 13.58
C THR A 172 -16.80 18.10 14.87
N GLY A 173 -17.33 16.98 15.31
CA GLY A 173 -18.11 16.91 16.55
C GLY A 173 -18.22 15.48 17.06
N ARG A 174 -19.14 15.28 18.03
CA ARG A 174 -19.43 13.95 18.56
C ARG A 174 -20.64 13.36 17.83
N VAL A 175 -20.43 12.19 17.19
CA VAL A 175 -21.49 11.46 16.49
C VAL A 175 -21.54 10.02 17.00
N LYS A 176 -22.70 9.58 17.48
CA LYS A 176 -22.92 8.22 18.04
C LYS A 176 -21.83 7.78 19.05
N GLY A 177 -21.41 8.71 19.91
CA GLY A 177 -20.40 8.45 20.94
C GLY A 177 -18.95 8.63 20.51
N ASN A 178 -18.66 8.69 19.21
CA ASN A 178 -17.33 8.93 18.66
C ASN A 178 -17.03 10.42 18.57
N GLY A 179 -15.84 10.83 19.01
CA GLY A 179 -15.36 12.21 18.90
C GLY A 179 -14.65 12.47 17.55
N ASP A 180 -14.44 13.75 17.24
CA ASP A 180 -13.68 14.21 16.08
C ASP A 180 -14.24 13.72 14.72
N VAL A 181 -15.55 13.42 14.67
CA VAL A 181 -16.24 12.96 13.46
C VAL A 181 -16.68 14.19 12.64
N PRO A 182 -16.37 14.25 11.33
CA PRO A 182 -16.90 15.28 10.45
C PRO A 182 -18.44 15.36 10.55
N LEU A 183 -18.99 16.57 10.80
CA LEU A 183 -20.43 16.78 10.92
C LEU A 183 -21.17 16.52 9.59
N GLU A 184 -20.49 16.79 8.48
CA GLU A 184 -20.91 16.36 7.14
C GLU A 184 -20.04 15.18 6.73
N PRO A 185 -20.60 13.98 6.46
CA PRO A 185 -19.82 12.81 6.14
C PRO A 185 -18.96 13.03 4.89
N ILE A 186 -17.67 12.74 5.01
CA ILE A 186 -16.75 12.74 3.89
C ILE A 186 -16.58 11.30 3.43
N THR A 187 -17.25 10.96 2.32
CA THR A 187 -17.31 9.59 1.84
C THR A 187 -16.19 9.32 0.83
N LEU A 188 -15.54 8.20 1.00
CA LEU A 188 -14.72 7.56 0.01
C LEU A 188 -15.66 6.81 -0.94
N LYS A 189 -15.93 7.40 -2.13
CA LYS A 189 -16.88 6.88 -3.11
C LYS A 189 -16.38 5.60 -3.74
N LYS A 190 -15.06 5.57 -4.03
CA LYS A 190 -14.40 4.44 -4.66
C LYS A 190 -12.90 4.45 -4.37
N ALA A 191 -12.31 3.26 -4.27
CA ALA A 191 -10.87 3.06 -4.26
C ALA A 191 -10.48 2.16 -5.43
N MET A 192 -9.50 2.58 -6.25
CA MET A 192 -9.09 1.86 -7.46
C MET A 192 -7.58 1.78 -7.57
N ILE A 193 -7.07 0.60 -7.94
CA ILE A 193 -5.66 0.43 -8.30
C ILE A 193 -5.46 1.05 -9.68
N LEU A 194 -4.49 1.95 -9.80
CA LEU A 194 -4.14 2.56 -11.08
C LEU A 194 -3.25 1.60 -11.88
N GLU A 195 -3.59 1.38 -13.16
CA GLU A 195 -2.80 0.54 -14.06
C GLU A 195 -1.43 1.18 -14.31
N GLY A 196 -0.38 0.35 -14.36
CA GLY A 196 1.03 0.76 -14.49
C GLY A 196 1.87 0.49 -13.25
N ALA A 197 1.24 0.09 -12.14
CA ALA A 197 1.90 -0.40 -10.94
C ALA A 197 1.70 -1.91 -10.84
N ALA A 198 2.71 -2.69 -11.17
CA ALA A 198 2.64 -4.16 -11.11
C ALA A 198 2.52 -4.59 -9.63
N ALA A 199 1.31 -4.98 -9.23
CA ALA A 199 1.14 -5.75 -8.00
C ALA A 199 1.71 -7.14 -8.23
N ALA A 200 2.69 -7.56 -7.42
CA ALA A 200 3.13 -8.95 -7.38
C ALA A 200 1.95 -9.88 -7.04
N PRO A 201 1.86 -11.09 -7.62
CA PRO A 201 0.79 -12.02 -7.26
C PRO A 201 0.92 -12.39 -5.78
N VAL A 202 -0.18 -12.23 -5.04
CA VAL A 202 -0.29 -12.69 -3.66
C VAL A 202 -0.13 -14.20 -3.67
N ALA A 203 0.95 -14.72 -3.10
CA ALA A 203 1.10 -16.15 -2.89
C ALA A 203 0.03 -16.58 -1.87
N ASP A 204 -0.88 -17.45 -2.29
CA ASP A 204 -1.79 -18.16 -1.39
C ASP A 204 -0.97 -18.93 -0.36
N THR A 205 -1.03 -18.49 0.87
CA THR A 205 -0.42 -19.22 1.99
C THR A 205 -1.26 -20.49 2.22
N PRO A 206 -0.69 -21.70 2.10
CA PRO A 206 -1.43 -22.92 2.38
C PRO A 206 -1.83 -22.94 3.86
N LYS A 207 -3.12 -23.13 4.12
CA LYS A 207 -3.63 -23.52 5.42
C LYS A 207 -3.19 -24.97 5.68
N ASP A 208 -2.10 -25.15 6.37
CA ASP A 208 -1.75 -26.43 6.95
C ASP A 208 -1.46 -26.23 8.44
N SER A 209 -2.48 -26.47 9.23
CA SER A 209 -2.36 -26.66 10.67
C SER A 209 -2.55 -28.15 10.94
N PRO A 210 -1.55 -28.90 11.46
CA PRO A 210 -1.76 -30.25 11.86
C PRO A 210 -2.61 -30.29 13.14
N GLN A 211 -3.77 -30.90 13.01
CA GLN A 211 -4.61 -31.32 14.10
C GLN A 211 -3.81 -32.33 14.96
N LYS A 212 -3.49 -31.97 16.18
CA LYS A 212 -2.99 -32.92 17.16
C LYS A 212 -4.17 -33.52 17.94
N ASP A 213 -4.53 -34.72 17.55
CA ASP A 213 -5.27 -35.65 18.42
C ASP A 213 -4.36 -36.09 19.59
N LYS A 214 -4.77 -35.80 20.80
CA LYS A 214 -4.80 -36.65 21.98
C LYS A 214 -5.19 -35.84 23.21
#